data_4936e57de8e6abce9bf128c295ac5a64
#
_entry.id   4936e57de8e6abce9bf128c295ac5a64
#
_cell.length_a   1.000
_cell.length_b   1.000
_cell.length_c   1.000
_cell.angle_alpha   90.00
_cell.angle_beta   90.00
_cell.angle_gamma   90.00
#
_symmetry.space_group_name_H-M   'P 1'
#
loop_
_entity.id
_entity.type
_entity.pdbx_description
1 polymer ?
#
loop_
_entity_poly.entity_id
_entity_poly.type
_entity_poly.pdbx_seq_one_letter_code
_entity_poly.pdbx_strand_id
1 'polypeptide(L)'
;DRKGEKTSLRYMDPTLPVEERVESLLSVMTPEDKMELIREGWGIPGIPHLYVPPITKVEAVHGFSYGSGATIFPQALAMGATWNKKLTEDVAMAVGDETLAAGTMQAWSPVLDVAQDARWGRCEETFGEDPVLVSQIGGAWIKGYQSKGLFTTPKHFGGHGAPLGGRDSHDIGLSEREMREVHLVPFRHVIRNYDCQSVMMAYSDYLGVPVAKSRELLH
;
A
#
# COMPACT_ATOMS: atom_id res chain seq x y z
N ASP A 1 27.05 2.73 27.59
CA ASP A 1 25.87 3.62 27.72
C ASP A 1 25.13 3.64 26.37
N ARG A 2 24.12 2.75 26.19
CA ARG A 2 23.42 2.53 24.91
C ARG A 2 22.66 3.77 24.38
N LYS A 3 22.42 4.78 25.21
CA LYS A 3 21.79 6.05 24.79
C LYS A 3 22.79 6.99 24.12
N GLY A 4 24.07 6.96 24.49
CA GLY A 4 25.09 7.81 23.90
C GLY A 4 25.53 7.35 22.50
N GLU A 5 25.55 6.05 22.23
CA GLU A 5 25.90 5.51 20.91
C GLU A 5 24.86 5.87 19.84
N LYS A 6 23.55 5.83 20.18
CA LYS A 6 22.48 6.19 19.25
C LYS A 6 22.56 7.63 18.74
N THR A 7 22.98 8.58 19.58
CA THR A 7 23.07 10.00 19.23
C THR A 7 24.26 10.32 18.31
N SER A 8 25.21 9.40 18.15
CA SER A 8 26.35 9.58 17.24
C SER A 8 26.06 9.15 15.80
N LEU A 9 24.95 8.43 15.57
CA LEU A 9 24.61 7.90 14.25
C LEU A 9 23.76 8.94 13.47
N ARG A 10 24.40 9.56 12.49
CA ARG A 10 23.83 10.66 11.72
C ARG A 10 22.48 10.33 11.05
N TYR A 11 22.30 9.09 10.59
CA TYR A 11 21.02 8.63 10.01
C TYR A 11 19.87 8.56 11.02
N MET A 12 20.16 8.57 12.32
CA MET A 12 19.14 8.58 13.37
C MET A 12 18.63 10.00 13.70
N ASP A 13 19.27 11.04 13.18
CA ASP A 13 18.87 12.43 13.40
C ASP A 13 17.69 12.79 12.50
N PRO A 14 16.45 12.97 13.03
CA PRO A 14 15.27 13.28 12.24
C PRO A 14 15.29 14.70 11.67
N THR A 15 16.19 15.57 12.11
CA THR A 15 16.31 16.95 11.63
C THR A 15 17.08 17.06 10.32
N LEU A 16 17.84 16.02 9.95
CA LEU A 16 18.57 15.97 8.70
C LEU A 16 17.68 15.60 7.53
N PRO A 17 17.98 16.10 6.32
CA PRO A 17 17.32 15.67 5.09
C PRO A 17 17.37 14.14 4.93
N VAL A 18 16.30 13.56 4.37
CA VAL A 18 16.19 12.09 4.18
C VAL A 18 17.37 11.54 3.38
N GLU A 19 17.77 12.22 2.31
CA GLU A 19 18.89 11.79 1.46
C GLU A 19 20.21 11.70 2.26
N GLU A 20 20.49 12.68 3.10
CA GLU A 20 21.70 12.64 3.96
C GLU A 20 21.64 11.49 4.96
N ARG A 21 20.47 11.19 5.48
CA ARG A 21 20.25 10.07 6.40
C ARG A 21 20.45 8.72 5.67
N VAL A 22 19.91 8.60 4.47
CA VAL A 22 20.07 7.39 3.63
C VAL A 22 21.55 7.16 3.32
N GLU A 23 22.27 8.16 2.82
CA GLU A 23 23.70 8.04 2.53
C GLU A 23 24.51 7.68 3.77
N SER A 24 24.19 8.28 4.91
CA SER A 24 24.85 7.97 6.18
C SER A 24 24.61 6.52 6.60
N LEU A 25 23.38 5.99 6.47
CA LEU A 25 23.08 4.59 6.76
C LEU A 25 23.81 3.65 5.80
N LEU A 26 23.72 3.90 4.50
CA LEU A 26 24.37 3.08 3.47
C LEU A 26 25.89 2.99 3.66
N SER A 27 26.53 4.05 4.18
CA SER A 27 27.97 4.09 4.40
C SER A 27 28.45 3.17 5.52
N VAL A 28 27.57 2.80 6.45
CA VAL A 28 27.90 1.93 7.60
C VAL A 28 27.35 0.50 7.45
N MET A 29 26.49 0.26 6.44
CA MET A 29 25.94 -1.06 6.14
C MET A 29 26.97 -1.95 5.44
N THR A 30 27.05 -3.21 5.90
CA THR A 30 27.79 -4.25 5.20
C THR A 30 27.04 -4.72 3.94
N PRO A 31 27.72 -5.44 3.01
CA PRO A 31 27.04 -6.10 1.92
C PRO A 31 25.91 -7.05 2.38
N GLU A 32 26.12 -7.75 3.49
CA GLU A 32 25.18 -8.68 4.10
C GLU A 32 23.92 -7.93 4.60
N ASP A 33 24.07 -6.78 5.25
CA ASP A 33 22.96 -5.91 5.65
C ASP A 33 22.12 -5.48 4.44
N LYS A 34 22.78 -5.07 3.36
CA LYS A 34 22.11 -4.64 2.12
C LYS A 34 21.35 -5.79 1.47
N MET A 35 21.96 -6.99 1.43
CA MET A 35 21.32 -8.19 0.91
C MET A 35 20.11 -8.61 1.75
N GLU A 36 20.18 -8.47 3.07
CA GLU A 36 19.07 -8.79 3.96
C GLU A 36 17.86 -7.88 3.71
N LEU A 37 18.07 -6.59 3.47
CA LEU A 37 16.98 -5.64 3.19
C LEU A 37 16.24 -5.90 1.87
N ILE A 38 16.89 -6.49 0.87
CA ILE A 38 16.29 -6.81 -0.43
C ILE A 38 15.84 -8.27 -0.53
N ARG A 39 16.03 -9.05 0.54
CA ARG A 39 15.59 -10.44 0.58
C ARG A 39 14.07 -10.53 0.48
N GLU A 40 13.60 -11.54 -0.25
CA GLU A 40 12.18 -11.87 -0.33
C GLU A 40 11.61 -12.23 1.05
N GLY A 41 10.42 -11.72 1.37
CA GLY A 41 9.74 -12.00 2.63
C GLY A 41 8.50 -11.16 2.86
N TRP A 42 7.76 -11.49 3.93
CA TRP A 42 6.54 -10.81 4.35
C TRP A 42 6.76 -9.42 4.99
N GLY A 43 7.99 -8.98 5.09
CA GLY A 43 8.35 -7.70 5.66
C GLY A 43 9.76 -7.30 5.24
N ILE A 44 10.16 -6.10 5.63
CA ILE A 44 11.55 -5.67 5.53
C ILE A 44 12.19 -6.01 6.87
N PRO A 45 13.19 -6.88 6.92
CA PRO A 45 13.88 -7.19 8.16
C PRO A 45 14.63 -5.96 8.66
N GLY A 46 14.72 -5.83 9.97
CA GLY A 46 15.53 -4.77 10.58
C GLY A 46 17.02 -5.11 10.55
N ILE A 47 17.85 -4.12 10.87
CA ILE A 47 19.28 -4.30 11.08
C ILE A 47 19.58 -3.95 12.54
N PRO A 48 19.50 -4.94 13.46
CA PRO A 48 19.53 -4.67 14.90
C PRO A 48 20.79 -3.95 15.40
N HIS A 49 21.97 -4.28 14.86
CA HIS A 49 23.24 -3.67 15.24
C HIS A 49 23.36 -2.20 14.78
N LEU A 50 22.55 -1.80 13.77
CA LEU A 50 22.42 -0.42 13.32
C LEU A 50 21.13 0.25 13.84
N TYR A 51 20.41 -0.39 14.76
CA TYR A 51 19.13 0.13 15.30
C TYR A 51 18.05 0.43 14.24
N VAL A 52 18.13 -0.22 13.09
CA VAL A 52 17.08 -0.13 12.06
C VAL A 52 15.98 -1.13 12.40
N PRO A 53 14.76 -0.67 12.69
CA PRO A 53 13.66 -1.57 13.03
C PRO A 53 13.16 -2.34 11.79
N PRO A 54 12.55 -3.52 11.97
CA PRO A 54 11.84 -4.20 10.87
C PRO A 54 10.56 -3.43 10.50
N ILE A 55 10.13 -3.57 9.24
CA ILE A 55 8.80 -3.16 8.80
C ILE A 55 8.00 -4.43 8.53
N THR A 56 7.08 -4.73 9.43
CA THR A 56 6.15 -5.86 9.30
C THR A 56 4.94 -5.46 8.47
N LYS A 57 4.46 -6.37 7.62
CA LYS A 57 3.40 -6.12 6.65
C LYS A 57 2.27 -7.14 6.79
N VAL A 58 1.05 -6.73 6.42
CA VAL A 58 -0.15 -7.57 6.50
C VAL A 58 -1.13 -7.24 5.39
N GLU A 59 -1.97 -8.20 5.02
CA GLU A 59 -3.21 -7.93 4.31
C GLU A 59 -4.26 -7.40 5.30
N ALA A 60 -4.91 -6.29 4.93
CA ALA A 60 -5.92 -5.65 5.78
C ALA A 60 -7.09 -5.06 4.96
N VAL A 61 -7.49 -5.74 3.87
CA VAL A 61 -8.54 -5.25 2.95
C VAL A 61 -9.87 -5.02 3.70
N HIS A 62 -10.24 -5.97 4.57
CA HIS A 62 -11.47 -5.92 5.36
C HIS A 62 -11.27 -6.41 6.80
N GLY A 63 -10.05 -6.28 7.32
CA GLY A 63 -9.64 -6.68 8.67
C GLY A 63 -8.20 -7.18 8.69
N PHE A 64 -7.60 -7.30 9.86
CA PHE A 64 -6.27 -7.86 10.03
C PHE A 64 -6.27 -9.37 9.71
N SER A 65 -5.67 -9.77 8.59
CA SER A 65 -5.89 -11.11 8.01
C SER A 65 -5.09 -12.24 8.66
N TYR A 66 -3.97 -11.95 9.33
CA TYR A 66 -3.06 -12.99 9.86
C TYR A 66 -3.11 -13.16 11.38
N GLY A 67 -4.15 -12.64 12.02
CA GLY A 67 -4.34 -12.75 13.46
C GLY A 67 -5.55 -13.61 13.83
N SER A 68 -5.42 -14.50 14.82
CA SER A 68 -6.57 -15.12 15.46
C SER A 68 -7.26 -14.12 16.36
N GLY A 69 -8.60 -14.00 16.26
CA GLY A 69 -9.40 -13.11 17.10
C GLY A 69 -9.51 -11.66 16.59
N ALA A 70 -8.97 -11.36 15.41
CA ALA A 70 -9.20 -10.07 14.76
C ALA A 70 -10.63 -9.99 14.18
N THR A 71 -11.15 -8.76 14.08
CA THR A 71 -12.46 -8.51 13.50
C THR A 71 -12.41 -8.63 11.99
N ILE A 72 -13.34 -9.40 11.42
CA ILE A 72 -13.57 -9.45 9.98
C ILE A 72 -14.75 -8.54 9.66
N PHE A 73 -14.47 -7.44 8.97
CA PHE A 73 -15.48 -6.51 8.47
C PHE A 73 -16.05 -7.00 7.14
N PRO A 74 -17.19 -6.44 6.67
CA PRO A 74 -17.65 -6.69 5.31
C PRO A 74 -16.60 -6.32 4.27
N GLN A 75 -16.64 -7.00 3.12
CA GLN A 75 -15.72 -6.73 2.01
C GLN A 75 -15.79 -5.26 1.55
N ALA A 76 -14.73 -4.78 0.92
CA ALA A 76 -14.62 -3.40 0.48
C ALA A 76 -15.77 -2.96 -0.44
N LEU A 77 -16.26 -3.86 -1.29
CA LEU A 77 -17.42 -3.60 -2.15
C LEU A 77 -18.68 -3.24 -1.35
N ALA A 78 -18.90 -3.91 -0.22
CA ALA A 78 -20.01 -3.59 0.68
C ALA A 78 -19.81 -2.23 1.37
N MET A 79 -18.57 -1.88 1.74
CA MET A 79 -18.24 -0.55 2.24
C MET A 79 -18.48 0.54 1.18
N GLY A 80 -18.08 0.29 -0.07
CA GLY A 80 -18.36 1.17 -1.21
C GLY A 80 -19.87 1.39 -1.41
N ALA A 81 -20.67 0.34 -1.32
CA ALA A 81 -22.12 0.39 -1.48
C ALA A 81 -22.85 1.25 -0.41
N THR A 82 -22.20 1.52 0.72
CA THR A 82 -22.75 2.42 1.75
C THR A 82 -22.69 3.89 1.37
N TRP A 83 -21.81 4.30 0.47
CA TRP A 83 -21.48 5.70 0.13
C TRP A 83 -21.09 6.54 1.36
N ASN A 84 -20.69 5.90 2.44
CA ASN A 84 -20.45 6.52 3.73
C ASN A 84 -18.96 6.55 4.08
N LYS A 85 -18.30 7.67 3.73
CA LYS A 85 -16.87 7.89 4.03
C LYS A 85 -16.55 7.80 5.52
N LYS A 86 -17.44 8.34 6.37
CA LYS A 86 -17.19 8.32 7.83
C LYS A 86 -17.20 6.90 8.38
N LEU A 87 -18.15 6.08 7.96
CA LEU A 87 -18.18 4.67 8.34
C LEU A 87 -16.93 3.93 7.91
N THR A 88 -16.48 4.15 6.67
CA THR A 88 -15.25 3.53 6.15
C THR A 88 -14.01 3.99 6.92
N GLU A 89 -13.92 5.27 7.26
CA GLU A 89 -12.85 5.81 8.11
C GLU A 89 -12.86 5.13 9.50
N ASP A 90 -14.02 4.96 10.12
CA ASP A 90 -14.15 4.31 11.44
C ASP A 90 -13.75 2.83 11.39
N VAL A 91 -14.19 2.11 10.35
CA VAL A 91 -13.76 0.71 10.12
C VAL A 91 -12.23 0.64 9.96
N ALA A 92 -11.65 1.51 9.15
CA ALA A 92 -10.21 1.53 8.93
C ALA A 92 -9.42 1.88 10.21
N MET A 93 -9.96 2.74 11.07
CA MET A 93 -9.39 3.01 12.40
C MET A 93 -9.39 1.77 13.28
N ALA A 94 -10.49 1.01 13.31
CA ALA A 94 -10.57 -0.23 14.07
C ALA A 94 -9.59 -1.29 13.55
N VAL A 95 -9.49 -1.46 12.23
CA VAL A 95 -8.49 -2.34 11.59
C VAL A 95 -7.08 -1.90 11.95
N GLY A 96 -6.83 -0.59 11.97
CA GLY A 96 -5.53 -0.03 12.37
C GLY A 96 -5.17 -0.31 13.82
N ASP A 97 -6.13 -0.20 14.75
CA ASP A 97 -5.91 -0.52 16.15
C ASP A 97 -5.54 -2.01 16.35
N GLU A 98 -6.24 -2.92 15.66
CA GLU A 98 -5.93 -4.35 15.70
C GLU A 98 -4.58 -4.67 15.06
N THR A 99 -4.24 -4.02 13.95
CA THR A 99 -2.94 -4.15 13.28
C THR A 99 -1.79 -3.70 14.18
N LEU A 100 -1.96 -2.56 14.83
CA LEU A 100 -0.98 -2.02 15.77
C LEU A 100 -0.80 -2.94 16.98
N ALA A 101 -1.89 -3.45 17.54
CA ALA A 101 -1.86 -4.41 18.64
C ALA A 101 -1.14 -5.71 18.29
N ALA A 102 -1.19 -6.13 17.02
CA ALA A 102 -0.45 -7.28 16.50
C ALA A 102 1.03 -6.99 16.20
N GLY A 103 1.49 -5.74 16.41
CA GLY A 103 2.90 -5.36 16.14
C GLY A 103 3.22 -5.20 14.66
N THR A 104 2.21 -5.04 13.81
CA THR A 104 2.38 -4.83 12.36
C THR A 104 2.31 -3.34 12.04
N MET A 105 3.09 -2.90 11.05
CA MET A 105 3.26 -1.47 10.75
C MET A 105 2.68 -1.05 9.41
N GLN A 106 2.54 -1.96 8.45
CA GLN A 106 2.12 -1.66 7.08
C GLN A 106 1.02 -2.59 6.61
N ALA A 107 -0.04 -2.03 6.02
CA ALA A 107 -1.05 -2.81 5.31
C ALA A 107 -0.84 -2.75 3.79
N TRP A 108 -0.98 -3.91 3.13
CA TRP A 108 -1.11 -4.01 1.67
C TRP A 108 -2.55 -3.68 1.24
N SER A 109 -3.02 -2.53 1.65
CA SER A 109 -4.40 -2.06 1.51
C SER A 109 -4.43 -0.52 1.45
N PRO A 110 -5.51 0.08 0.93
CA PRO A 110 -6.71 -0.52 0.34
C PRO A 110 -6.53 -0.93 -1.13
N VAL A 111 -7.51 -1.68 -1.68
CA VAL A 111 -7.61 -1.96 -3.12
C VAL A 111 -8.34 -0.81 -3.80
N LEU A 112 -7.64 -0.10 -4.70
CA LEU A 112 -8.14 1.06 -5.43
C LEU A 112 -8.41 0.74 -6.91
N ASP A 113 -8.42 -0.54 -7.26
CA ASP A 113 -8.82 -0.96 -8.61
C ASP A 113 -10.26 -0.58 -8.89
N VAL A 114 -10.53 -0.17 -10.14
CA VAL A 114 -11.87 0.16 -10.60
C VAL A 114 -12.43 -1.07 -11.30
N ALA A 115 -13.39 -1.75 -10.67
CA ALA A 115 -13.91 -3.05 -11.12
C ALA A 115 -15.05 -2.88 -12.12
N GLN A 116 -14.74 -2.73 -13.40
CA GLN A 116 -15.74 -2.57 -14.48
C GLN A 116 -16.12 -3.89 -15.14
N ASP A 117 -15.32 -4.95 -15.00
CA ASP A 117 -15.62 -6.28 -15.51
C ASP A 117 -15.99 -7.23 -14.36
N ALA A 118 -17.26 -7.57 -14.23
CA ALA A 118 -17.76 -8.46 -13.17
C ALA A 118 -17.23 -9.90 -13.25
N ARG A 119 -16.54 -10.28 -14.32
CA ARG A 119 -15.88 -11.59 -14.44
C ARG A 119 -14.55 -11.63 -13.66
N TRP A 120 -14.00 -10.48 -13.31
CA TRP A 120 -12.78 -10.43 -12.53
C TRP A 120 -13.04 -10.90 -11.09
N GLY A 121 -12.30 -11.94 -10.66
CA GLY A 121 -12.53 -12.62 -9.39
C GLY A 121 -12.21 -11.81 -8.12
N ARG A 122 -11.67 -10.57 -8.26
CA ARG A 122 -11.30 -9.70 -7.15
C ARG A 122 -12.17 -8.45 -7.04
N CYS A 123 -13.31 -8.40 -7.72
CA CYS A 123 -14.25 -7.26 -7.64
C CYS A 123 -14.64 -6.95 -6.19
N GLU A 124 -14.81 -7.96 -5.35
CA GLU A 124 -15.23 -7.81 -3.96
C GLU A 124 -14.22 -7.05 -3.08
N GLU A 125 -12.94 -7.08 -3.46
CA GLU A 125 -11.88 -6.37 -2.73
C GLU A 125 -11.89 -4.87 -3.02
N THR A 126 -12.62 -4.42 -4.07
CA THR A 126 -12.66 -3.02 -4.52
C THR A 126 -13.84 -2.27 -3.91
N PHE A 127 -13.80 -0.94 -3.96
CA PHE A 127 -14.93 -0.11 -3.53
C PHE A 127 -15.99 0.08 -4.64
N GLY A 128 -15.82 -0.52 -5.83
CA GLY A 128 -16.79 -0.52 -6.91
C GLY A 128 -16.23 -0.20 -8.29
N GLU A 129 -17.13 0.17 -9.19
CA GLU A 129 -16.85 0.41 -10.63
C GLU A 129 -16.67 1.88 -11.00
N ASP A 130 -16.97 2.80 -10.08
CA ASP A 130 -16.86 4.25 -10.31
C ASP A 130 -15.56 4.81 -9.75
N PRO A 131 -14.69 5.44 -10.55
CA PRO A 131 -13.39 5.93 -10.10
C PRO A 131 -13.50 7.04 -9.06
N VAL A 132 -14.59 7.81 -9.03
CA VAL A 132 -14.79 8.87 -8.02
C VAL A 132 -15.18 8.25 -6.68
N LEU A 133 -16.10 7.28 -6.69
CA LEU A 133 -16.47 6.54 -5.49
C LEU A 133 -15.25 5.83 -4.89
N VAL A 134 -14.50 5.07 -5.70
CA VAL A 134 -13.28 4.38 -5.27
C VAL A 134 -12.28 5.37 -4.67
N SER A 135 -12.09 6.54 -5.29
CA SER A 135 -11.21 7.59 -4.78
C SER A 135 -11.64 8.09 -3.39
N GLN A 136 -12.94 8.38 -3.23
CA GLN A 136 -13.46 8.98 -2.00
C GLN A 136 -13.51 7.99 -0.82
N ILE A 137 -13.97 6.77 -1.08
CA ILE A 137 -14.06 5.73 -0.04
C ILE A 137 -12.68 5.18 0.29
N GLY A 138 -11.84 4.92 -0.72
CA GLY A 138 -10.46 4.50 -0.52
C GLY A 138 -9.62 5.54 0.23
N GLY A 139 -9.81 6.83 -0.08
CA GLY A 139 -9.17 7.93 0.66
C GLY A 139 -9.60 7.98 2.12
N ALA A 140 -10.89 7.76 2.41
CA ALA A 140 -11.39 7.69 3.78
C ALA A 140 -10.78 6.51 4.55
N TRP A 141 -10.64 5.35 3.90
CA TRP A 141 -9.98 4.18 4.47
C TRP A 141 -8.51 4.49 4.82
N ILE A 142 -7.76 5.07 3.88
CA ILE A 142 -6.36 5.47 4.10
C ILE A 142 -6.24 6.43 5.28
N LYS A 143 -7.09 7.46 5.32
CA LYS A 143 -7.10 8.44 6.42
C LYS A 143 -7.30 7.78 7.78
N GLY A 144 -8.30 6.89 7.89
CA GLY A 144 -8.60 6.17 9.12
C GLY A 144 -7.42 5.32 9.58
N TYR A 145 -6.87 4.51 8.68
CA TYR A 145 -5.76 3.61 9.00
C TYR A 145 -4.47 4.38 9.37
N GLN A 146 -4.09 5.38 8.57
CA GLN A 146 -2.90 6.21 8.82
C GLN A 146 -3.01 7.07 10.08
N SER A 147 -4.23 7.37 10.58
CA SER A 147 -4.43 8.09 11.84
C SER A 147 -3.87 7.34 13.05
N LYS A 148 -3.58 6.03 12.91
CA LYS A 148 -2.96 5.18 13.92
C LYS A 148 -1.42 5.16 13.84
N GLY A 149 -0.82 5.96 12.97
CA GLY A 149 0.64 5.97 12.74
C GLY A 149 1.15 4.79 11.93
N LEU A 150 0.29 4.15 11.15
CA LEU A 150 0.59 3.00 10.31
C LEU A 150 0.72 3.40 8.83
N PHE A 151 1.38 2.56 8.04
CA PHE A 151 1.55 2.76 6.60
C PHE A 151 0.48 2.03 5.80
N THR A 152 -0.04 2.71 4.76
CA THR A 152 -0.90 2.08 3.75
C THR A 152 -0.13 1.83 2.47
N THR A 153 -0.54 0.80 1.74
CA THR A 153 -0.04 0.50 0.39
C THR A 153 -1.22 0.33 -0.55
N PRO A 154 -1.79 1.43 -1.06
CA PRO A 154 -2.84 1.35 -2.07
C PRO A 154 -2.42 0.46 -3.24
N LYS A 155 -3.34 -0.39 -3.73
CA LYS A 155 -3.06 -1.39 -4.74
C LYS A 155 -4.25 -1.56 -5.70
N HIS A 156 -4.04 -2.06 -6.93
CA HIS A 156 -2.78 -2.41 -7.60
C HIS A 156 -2.55 -1.42 -8.75
N PHE A 157 -1.57 -0.56 -8.60
CA PHE A 157 -1.31 0.54 -9.54
C PHE A 157 -1.03 0.04 -10.95
N GLY A 158 -1.72 0.61 -11.91
CA GLY A 158 -1.50 0.33 -13.33
C GLY A 158 -2.61 -0.49 -13.99
N GLY A 159 -3.87 -0.44 -13.49
CA GLY A 159 -5.05 -0.97 -14.19
C GLY A 159 -5.35 -2.45 -13.94
N HIS A 160 -4.90 -3.01 -12.84
CA HIS A 160 -5.09 -4.42 -12.49
C HIS A 160 -6.57 -4.87 -12.49
N GLY A 161 -7.51 -3.95 -12.20
CA GLY A 161 -8.95 -4.20 -12.25
C GLY A 161 -9.55 -4.30 -13.65
N ALA A 162 -8.74 -4.22 -14.73
CA ALA A 162 -9.19 -4.31 -16.12
C ALA A 162 -8.42 -5.40 -16.92
N PRO A 163 -8.27 -6.62 -16.40
CA PRO A 163 -7.57 -7.67 -17.12
C PRO A 163 -8.41 -8.18 -18.27
N LEU A 164 -7.77 -8.53 -19.39
CA LEU A 164 -8.45 -9.09 -20.57
C LEU A 164 -9.24 -10.34 -20.20
N GLY A 165 -10.54 -10.32 -20.54
CA GLY A 165 -11.45 -11.43 -20.28
C GLY A 165 -11.76 -11.68 -18.80
N GLY A 166 -11.46 -10.74 -17.90
CA GLY A 166 -11.68 -10.88 -16.46
C GLY A 166 -10.70 -11.82 -15.77
N ARG A 167 -9.64 -12.25 -16.45
CA ARG A 167 -8.64 -13.16 -15.87
C ARG A 167 -7.66 -12.40 -14.98
N ASP A 168 -7.64 -12.72 -13.72
CA ASP A 168 -6.72 -12.07 -12.77
C ASP A 168 -5.26 -12.14 -13.25
N SER A 169 -4.55 -11.02 -13.07
CA SER A 169 -3.15 -10.84 -13.46
C SER A 169 -2.84 -10.99 -14.97
N HIS A 170 -3.88 -11.06 -15.82
CA HIS A 170 -3.71 -11.08 -17.28
C HIS A 170 -3.41 -9.68 -17.82
N ASP A 171 -3.03 -9.60 -19.10
CA ASP A 171 -2.75 -8.34 -19.79
C ASP A 171 -3.90 -7.34 -19.68
N ILE A 172 -3.57 -6.07 -19.63
CA ILE A 172 -4.54 -4.97 -19.51
C ILE A 172 -4.91 -4.48 -20.91
N GLY A 173 -6.20 -4.55 -21.22
CA GLY A 173 -6.75 -4.20 -22.53
C GLY A 173 -7.25 -2.76 -22.64
N LEU A 174 -6.65 -1.81 -21.95
CA LEU A 174 -7.08 -0.40 -21.93
C LEU A 174 -6.29 0.46 -22.93
N SER A 175 -6.97 1.46 -23.49
CA SER A 175 -6.31 2.59 -24.12
C SER A 175 -5.58 3.45 -23.06
N GLU A 176 -4.59 4.24 -23.48
CA GLU A 176 -3.92 5.18 -22.58
C GLU A 176 -4.91 6.16 -21.92
N ARG A 177 -5.91 6.60 -22.69
CA ARG A 177 -6.93 7.50 -22.18
C ARG A 177 -7.74 6.86 -21.05
N GLU A 178 -8.23 5.63 -21.24
CA GLU A 178 -8.98 4.91 -20.21
C GLU A 178 -8.12 4.63 -18.97
N MET A 179 -6.85 4.26 -19.16
CA MET A 179 -5.91 4.11 -18.07
C MET A 179 -5.83 5.39 -17.22
N ARG A 180 -5.63 6.55 -17.87
CA ARG A 180 -5.44 7.83 -17.16
C ARG A 180 -6.73 8.44 -16.61
N GLU A 181 -7.86 8.28 -17.32
CA GLU A 181 -9.13 8.92 -16.96
C GLU A 181 -10.01 8.07 -16.04
N VAL A 182 -9.72 6.77 -15.90
CA VAL A 182 -10.48 5.84 -15.06
C VAL A 182 -9.59 5.18 -14.02
N HIS A 183 -8.66 4.33 -14.44
CA HIS A 183 -7.95 3.43 -13.55
C HIS A 183 -6.85 4.10 -12.69
N LEU A 184 -6.23 5.16 -13.19
CA LEU A 184 -5.24 5.93 -12.40
C LEU A 184 -5.86 7.07 -11.57
N VAL A 185 -7.14 7.37 -11.75
CA VAL A 185 -7.82 8.46 -11.00
C VAL A 185 -7.79 8.23 -9.49
N PRO A 186 -8.15 7.04 -8.96
CA PRO A 186 -8.10 6.81 -7.52
C PRO A 186 -6.67 6.93 -6.94
N PHE A 187 -5.68 6.40 -7.62
CA PHE A 187 -4.28 6.49 -7.19
C PHE A 187 -3.80 7.94 -7.16
N ARG A 188 -4.03 8.69 -8.23
CA ARG A 188 -3.69 10.13 -8.27
C ARG A 188 -4.37 10.90 -7.15
N HIS A 189 -5.63 10.58 -6.84
CA HIS A 189 -6.38 11.21 -5.77
C HIS A 189 -5.72 10.95 -4.41
N VAL A 190 -5.42 9.69 -4.09
CA VAL A 190 -4.90 9.35 -2.76
C VAL A 190 -3.45 9.77 -2.58
N ILE A 191 -2.61 9.66 -3.60
CA ILE A 191 -1.21 10.11 -3.53
C ILE A 191 -1.13 11.62 -3.27
N ARG A 192 -2.01 12.41 -3.90
CA ARG A 192 -2.00 13.88 -3.75
C ARG A 192 -2.61 14.39 -2.44
N ASN A 193 -3.53 13.64 -1.84
CA ASN A 193 -4.36 14.17 -0.75
C ASN A 193 -4.19 13.44 0.59
N TYR A 194 -3.53 12.26 0.63
CA TYR A 194 -3.50 11.41 1.83
C TYR A 194 -2.10 10.96 2.25
N ASP A 195 -1.04 11.54 1.69
CA ASP A 195 0.35 11.26 2.07
C ASP A 195 0.69 9.76 2.12
N CYS A 196 0.34 9.03 1.05
CA CYS A 196 0.64 7.61 0.94
C CYS A 196 2.14 7.38 0.74
N GLN A 197 2.78 6.61 1.63
CA GLN A 197 4.21 6.34 1.59
C GLN A 197 4.61 5.21 0.61
N SER A 198 3.66 4.39 0.18
CA SER A 198 3.92 3.30 -0.75
C SER A 198 2.72 3.00 -1.62
N VAL A 199 2.97 2.36 -2.76
CA VAL A 199 1.96 1.88 -3.70
C VAL A 199 2.41 0.50 -4.19
N MET A 200 1.49 -0.45 -4.33
CA MET A 200 1.76 -1.75 -4.92
C MET A 200 1.36 -1.75 -6.38
N MET A 201 2.27 -2.16 -7.26
CA MET A 201 2.04 -2.24 -8.70
C MET A 201 1.19 -3.44 -9.09
N ALA A 202 0.48 -3.34 -10.23
CA ALA A 202 -0.18 -4.46 -10.87
C ALA A 202 0.84 -5.54 -11.31
N TYR A 203 0.40 -6.79 -11.33
CA TYR A 203 1.18 -7.92 -11.87
C TYR A 203 1.16 -7.98 -13.40
N SER A 204 0.18 -7.35 -14.01
CA SER A 204 -0.16 -7.42 -15.42
C SER A 204 0.81 -6.66 -16.31
N ASP A 205 0.78 -7.00 -17.60
CA ASP A 205 1.39 -6.19 -18.65
C ASP A 205 0.42 -5.13 -19.16
N TYR A 206 0.92 -3.95 -19.43
CA TYR A 206 0.22 -2.89 -20.13
C TYR A 206 0.93 -2.53 -21.43
N LEU A 207 0.23 -2.61 -22.54
CA LEU A 207 0.80 -2.43 -23.88
C LEU A 207 2.03 -3.32 -24.14
N GLY A 208 2.01 -4.55 -23.63
CA GLY A 208 3.10 -5.53 -23.76
C GLY A 208 4.32 -5.27 -22.89
N VAL A 209 4.22 -4.37 -21.91
CA VAL A 209 5.29 -4.08 -20.95
C VAL A 209 4.77 -4.34 -19.53
N PRO A 210 5.46 -5.18 -18.73
CA PRO A 210 5.13 -5.34 -17.32
C PRO A 210 5.02 -3.99 -16.62
N VAL A 211 3.93 -3.75 -15.89
CA VAL A 211 3.73 -2.48 -15.16
C VAL A 211 4.96 -2.14 -14.31
N ALA A 212 5.56 -3.14 -13.67
CA ALA A 212 6.77 -2.98 -12.87
C ALA A 212 8.02 -2.52 -13.64
N LYS A 213 7.99 -2.57 -14.99
CA LYS A 213 9.06 -2.07 -15.88
C LYS A 213 8.65 -0.83 -16.67
N SER A 214 7.39 -0.41 -16.54
CA SER A 214 6.88 0.73 -17.31
C SER A 214 7.42 2.05 -16.75
N ARG A 215 8.40 2.61 -17.45
CA ARG A 215 8.93 3.94 -17.12
C ARG A 215 7.85 5.02 -17.20
N GLU A 216 6.95 4.89 -18.14
CA GLU A 216 5.84 5.84 -18.35
C GLU A 216 4.85 5.89 -17.18
N LEU A 217 4.57 4.73 -16.57
CA LEU A 217 3.64 4.66 -15.44
C LEU A 217 4.31 5.00 -14.10
N LEU A 218 5.63 4.76 -13.97
CA LEU A 218 6.35 4.85 -12.69
C LEU A 218 7.14 6.16 -12.52
N HIS A 219 7.25 7.00 -13.56
CA HIS A 219 7.93 8.29 -13.56
C HIS A 219 7.04 9.40 -14.15
#